data_468702d9cde74699c41ea0f0cbaad622
#
_entry.id   468702d9cde74699c41ea0f0cbaad622
#
_cell.length_a   1.000
_cell.length_b   1.000
_cell.length_c   1.000
_cell.angle_alpha   90.00
_cell.angle_beta   90.00
_cell.angle_gamma   90.00
#
_symmetry.space_group_name_H-M   'P 1'
#
loop_
_entity.id
_entity.type
_entity.pdbx_description
1 polymer ?
#
loop_
_entity_poly.entity_id
_entity_poly.type
_entity_poly.pdbx_seq_one_letter_code
_entity_poly.pdbx_strand_id
1 'polypeptide(L)'
;MPKTKKIPANYMDLVFVKNESRPWREIGGGLVEIDMENTGFFNRIAQRFFKKPKISHISLDKYGSVLWLALDGKASVNDILLKMKEHFPDESEKMLNRVVQFLATLERTGFIIRA
;
A
#
# COMPACT_ATOMS: atom_id res chain seq x y z
N MET A 1 0.44 -25.41 -6.96
CA MET A 1 0.07 -24.84 -7.03
C MET A 1 -0.03 -23.97 -6.88
N PRO A 2 0.06 -23.64 -7.04
CA PRO A 2 -0.07 -22.63 -6.78
C PRO A 2 -0.76 -22.10 -6.41
N LYS A 3 -0.73 -21.87 -6.14
CA LYS A 3 -1.50 -21.50 -5.93
C LYS A 3 -2.05 -20.31 -5.82
N THR A 4 -2.83 -19.98 -6.42
CA THR A 4 -3.62 -18.80 -6.26
C THR A 4 -4.29 -18.83 -4.92
N LYS A 5 -3.85 -17.96 -4.05
CA LYS A 5 -4.52 -17.83 -2.78
C LYS A 5 -5.95 -17.36 -3.03
N LYS A 6 -6.87 -18.12 -2.55
CA LYS A 6 -8.26 -17.75 -2.62
C LYS A 6 -8.49 -16.52 -1.75
N ILE A 7 -9.14 -15.51 -2.31
CA ILE A 7 -9.47 -14.33 -1.55
C ILE A 7 -10.69 -14.63 -0.69
N PRO A 8 -10.60 -14.48 0.64
CA PRO A 8 -11.78 -14.74 1.48
C PRO A 8 -12.95 -13.85 1.09
N ALA A 9 -14.14 -14.38 1.16
CA ALA A 9 -15.34 -13.66 0.73
C ALA A 9 -15.50 -12.33 1.47
N ASN A 10 -15.14 -12.31 2.76
CA ASN A 10 -15.29 -11.10 3.57
C ASN A 10 -14.14 -10.12 3.41
N TYR A 11 -13.10 -10.47 2.66
CA TYR A 11 -11.97 -9.57 2.47
C TYR A 11 -12.42 -8.26 1.82
N MET A 12 -13.34 -8.35 0.89
CA MET A 12 -13.80 -7.17 0.16
C MET A 12 -14.56 -6.18 1.04
N ASP A 13 -15.00 -6.62 2.21
CA ASP A 13 -15.68 -5.75 3.16
C ASP A 13 -14.75 -5.10 4.15
N LEU A 14 -13.49 -5.47 4.14
CA LEU A 14 -12.53 -4.88 5.07
C LEU A 14 -12.29 -3.41 4.77
N VAL A 15 -12.05 -2.66 5.83
CA VAL A 15 -11.67 -1.26 5.71
C VAL A 15 -10.29 -1.12 6.33
N PHE A 16 -9.40 -0.46 5.61
CA PHE A 16 -8.05 -0.21 6.09
C PHE A 16 -7.86 1.27 6.38
N VAL A 17 -7.04 1.57 7.37
CA VAL A 17 -6.65 2.95 7.66
C VAL A 17 -5.15 3.07 7.52
N LYS A 18 -4.71 4.26 7.14
CA LYS A 18 -3.28 4.53 7.05
C LYS A 18 -2.68 4.54 8.45
N ASN A 19 -1.49 4.00 8.58
CA ASN A 19 -0.78 4.01 9.84
C ASN A 19 -0.23 5.41 10.07
N GLU A 20 -0.72 6.07 11.10
CA GLU A 20 -0.37 7.47 11.36
C GLU A 20 1.10 7.66 11.70
N SER A 21 1.78 6.61 12.10
CA SER A 21 3.22 6.71 12.36
C SER A 21 4.05 6.65 11.08
N ARG A 22 3.41 6.58 9.93
CA ARG A 22 4.08 6.59 8.61
C ARG A 22 3.68 7.85 7.86
N PRO A 23 4.36 8.97 8.06
CA PRO A 23 4.02 10.20 7.33
C PRO A 23 4.12 10.02 5.83
N TRP A 24 3.28 10.71 5.11
CA TRP A 24 3.28 10.62 3.66
C TRP A 24 2.92 11.97 3.07
N ARG A 25 3.18 12.16 1.78
CA ARG A 25 2.91 13.40 1.09
C ARG A 25 2.74 13.17 -0.40
N GLU A 26 2.04 14.08 -1.05
CA GLU A 26 2.00 14.11 -2.50
C GLU A 26 3.19 14.92 -3.00
N ILE A 27 3.91 14.35 -3.97
CA ILE A 27 5.15 14.97 -4.45
C ILE A 27 5.04 15.52 -5.86
N GLY A 28 3.82 15.63 -6.38
CA GLY A 28 3.61 16.19 -7.71
C GLY A 28 3.06 15.16 -8.67
N GLY A 29 2.26 15.60 -9.62
CA GLY A 29 1.65 14.70 -10.58
C GLY A 29 0.74 13.65 -9.97
N GLY A 30 0.27 13.88 -8.74
CA GLY A 30 -0.58 12.92 -8.06
C GLY A 30 0.17 11.73 -7.47
N LEU A 31 1.50 11.80 -7.44
CA LEU A 31 2.30 10.71 -6.88
C LEU A 31 2.46 10.88 -5.37
N VAL A 32 2.58 9.76 -4.68
CA VAL A 32 2.67 9.72 -3.22
C VAL A 32 4.03 9.19 -2.80
N GLU A 33 4.58 9.82 -1.76
CA GLU A 33 5.80 9.35 -1.13
C GLU A 33 5.51 9.08 0.34
N ILE A 34 5.97 7.94 0.84
CA ILE A 34 5.74 7.54 2.22
C ILE A 34 7.07 7.40 2.93
N ASP A 35 7.14 7.91 4.15
CA ASP A 35 8.33 7.73 4.98
C ASP A 35 8.29 6.36 5.65
N MET A 36 9.40 5.67 5.58
CA MET A 36 9.55 4.37 6.23
C MET A 36 10.71 4.44 7.20
N GLU A 37 10.42 4.14 8.46
CA GLU A 37 11.45 4.11 9.47
C GLU A 37 12.29 2.85 9.29
N ASN A 38 13.60 3.04 9.21
CA ASN A 38 14.51 1.90 9.08
C ASN A 38 14.79 1.31 10.45
N THR A 39 14.05 0.28 10.82
CA THR A 39 14.19 -0.39 12.09
C THR A 39 14.40 -1.88 11.88
N GLY A 40 14.89 -2.55 12.92
CA GLY A 40 15.04 -3.98 12.90
C GLY A 40 16.39 -4.45 12.39
N PHE A 41 16.45 -5.74 12.11
CA PHE A 41 17.71 -6.39 11.77
C PHE A 41 18.38 -5.80 10.53
N PHE A 42 17.62 -5.64 9.49
CA PHE A 42 18.20 -5.13 8.25
C PHE A 42 18.71 -3.71 8.41
N ASN A 43 17.97 -2.91 9.13
CA ASN A 43 18.37 -1.54 9.39
C ASN A 43 19.66 -1.47 10.19
N ARG A 44 19.79 -2.35 11.18
CA ARG A 44 21.00 -2.38 12.00
C ARG A 44 22.24 -2.66 11.17
N ILE A 45 22.13 -3.58 10.23
CA ILE A 45 23.23 -3.89 9.33
C ILE A 45 23.53 -2.70 8.42
N ALA A 46 22.49 -2.11 7.87
CA ALA A 46 22.66 -0.98 6.95
C ALA A 46 23.33 0.20 7.62
N GLN A 47 22.90 0.52 8.83
CA GLN A 47 23.49 1.63 9.56
C GLN A 47 24.96 1.40 9.87
N ARG A 48 25.29 0.16 10.20
CA ARG A 48 26.66 -0.18 10.57
C ARG A 48 27.62 -0.06 9.40
N PHE A 49 27.20 -0.47 8.22
CA PHE A 49 28.08 -0.54 7.06
C PHE A 49 27.91 0.64 6.10
N PHE A 50 26.76 1.24 6.05
CA PHE A 50 26.45 2.23 5.04
C PHE A 50 26.06 3.58 5.59
N LYS A 51 25.95 3.71 6.89
CA LYS A 51 25.57 4.96 7.54
C LYS A 51 24.30 5.55 6.92
N LYS A 52 23.31 4.72 6.68
CA LYS A 52 22.08 5.18 6.08
C LYS A 52 21.23 5.96 7.09
N PRO A 53 20.42 6.91 6.62
CA PRO A 53 19.52 7.63 7.51
C PRO A 53 18.51 6.70 8.14
N LYS A 54 17.97 7.10 9.27
CA LYS A 54 16.97 6.31 9.97
C LYS A 54 15.66 6.23 9.23
N ILE A 55 15.38 7.19 8.37
CA ILE A 55 14.13 7.25 7.64
C ILE A 55 14.44 7.15 6.16
N SER A 56 13.75 6.24 5.50
CA SER A 56 13.80 6.11 4.05
C SER A 56 12.51 6.61 3.46
N HIS A 57 12.57 7.08 2.22
CA HIS A 57 11.39 7.52 1.50
C HIS A 57 11.06 6.52 0.42
N ILE A 58 9.80 6.09 0.39
CA ILE A 58 9.33 5.16 -0.62
C ILE A 58 8.35 5.90 -1.52
N SER A 59 8.67 5.96 -2.81
CA SER A 59 7.80 6.61 -3.79
C SER A 59 6.88 5.57 -4.40
N LEU A 60 5.60 5.84 -4.40
CA LEU A 60 4.63 4.97 -5.05
C LEU A 60 4.46 5.40 -6.50
N ASP A 61 4.24 4.42 -7.37
CA ASP A 61 3.96 4.74 -8.76
C ASP A 61 2.54 5.28 -8.89
N LYS A 62 2.12 5.56 -10.12
CA LYS A 62 0.81 6.13 -10.36
C LYS A 62 -0.30 5.23 -9.82
N TYR A 63 -0.17 3.93 -10.05
CA TYR A 63 -1.16 2.96 -9.58
C TYR A 63 -1.25 2.97 -8.06
N GLY A 64 -0.12 2.81 -7.39
CA GLY A 64 -0.09 2.77 -5.94
C GLY A 64 -0.54 4.08 -5.30
N SER A 65 -0.25 5.20 -5.97
CA SER A 65 -0.64 6.50 -5.44
C SER A 65 -2.15 6.68 -5.45
N VAL A 66 -2.82 6.27 -6.53
CA VAL A 66 -4.28 6.34 -6.60
C VAL A 66 -4.89 5.48 -5.50
N LEU A 67 -4.36 4.28 -5.32
CA LEU A 67 -4.87 3.38 -4.28
C LEU A 67 -4.64 3.97 -2.89
N TRP A 68 -3.46 4.51 -2.65
CA TRP A 68 -3.13 5.10 -1.36
C TRP A 68 -4.08 6.24 -1.00
N LEU A 69 -4.35 7.10 -1.97
CA LEU A 69 -5.24 8.24 -1.74
C LEU A 69 -6.68 7.81 -1.54
N ALA A 70 -7.05 6.63 -2.03
CA ALA A 70 -8.40 6.09 -1.83
C ALA A 70 -8.59 5.50 -0.44
N LEU A 71 -7.50 5.28 0.30
CA LEU A 71 -7.57 4.73 1.65
C LEU A 71 -7.92 5.85 2.64
N ASP A 72 -9.20 6.08 2.83
CA ASP A 72 -9.69 7.17 3.66
C ASP A 72 -10.23 6.70 5.02
N GLY A 73 -10.07 5.43 5.33
CA GLY A 73 -10.57 4.88 6.59
C GLY A 73 -12.04 4.54 6.58
N LYS A 74 -12.71 4.75 5.46
CA LYS A 74 -14.15 4.46 5.32
C LYS A 74 -14.44 3.55 4.14
N ALA A 75 -13.66 3.67 3.08
CA ALA A 75 -13.87 2.87 1.88
C ALA A 75 -13.47 1.42 2.13
N SER A 76 -14.35 0.50 1.75
CA SER A 76 -14.01 -0.92 1.82
C SER A 76 -13.05 -1.29 0.69
N VAL A 77 -12.50 -2.49 0.77
CA VAL A 77 -11.65 -2.99 -0.31
C VAL A 77 -12.42 -2.97 -1.63
N ASN A 78 -13.71 -3.33 -1.58
CA ASN A 78 -14.53 -3.31 -2.79
C ASN A 78 -14.67 -1.89 -3.35
N ASP A 79 -14.84 -0.89 -2.48
CA ASP A 79 -14.93 0.50 -2.92
C ASP A 79 -13.64 0.94 -3.59
N ILE A 80 -12.51 0.54 -3.01
CA ILE A 80 -11.20 0.87 -3.58
C ILE A 80 -11.03 0.20 -4.93
N LEU A 81 -11.47 -1.06 -5.03
CA LEU A 81 -11.40 -1.78 -6.30
C LEU A 81 -12.16 -1.05 -7.39
N LEU A 82 -13.38 -0.61 -7.08
CA LEU A 82 -14.19 0.10 -8.07
C LEU A 82 -13.52 1.40 -8.50
N LYS A 83 -12.94 2.13 -7.54
CA LYS A 83 -12.25 3.37 -7.86
C LYS A 83 -11.03 3.10 -8.75
N MET A 84 -10.29 2.04 -8.47
CA MET A 84 -9.13 1.69 -9.28
C MET A 84 -9.54 1.31 -10.69
N LYS A 85 -10.67 0.62 -10.85
CA LYS A 85 -11.17 0.28 -12.18
C LYS A 85 -11.56 1.52 -12.96
N GLU A 86 -12.07 2.53 -12.28
CA GLU A 86 -12.40 3.80 -12.93
C GLU A 86 -11.17 4.51 -13.45
N HIS A 87 -10.10 4.49 -12.65
CA HIS A 87 -8.85 5.18 -13.02
C HIS A 87 -8.07 4.43 -14.09
N PHE A 88 -8.19 3.11 -14.09
CA PHE A 88 -7.39 2.27 -15.00
C PHE A 88 -8.32 1.28 -15.72
N PRO A 89 -9.21 1.76 -16.56
CA PRO A 89 -10.21 0.88 -17.19
C PRO A 89 -9.59 -0.20 -18.08
N ASP A 90 -8.45 0.06 -18.67
CA ASP A 90 -7.80 -0.93 -19.53
C ASP A 90 -7.26 -2.13 -18.76
N GLU A 91 -7.15 -2.01 -17.44
CA GLU A 91 -6.61 -3.08 -16.62
C GLU A 91 -7.64 -3.66 -15.67
N SER A 92 -8.92 -3.41 -15.91
CA SER A 92 -9.96 -3.79 -14.96
C SER A 92 -10.04 -5.29 -14.72
N GLU A 93 -9.69 -6.12 -15.69
CA GLU A 93 -9.73 -7.57 -15.51
C GLU A 93 -8.74 -8.07 -14.46
N LYS A 94 -7.58 -7.42 -14.37
CA LYS A 94 -6.53 -7.83 -13.44
C LYS A 94 -6.57 -7.03 -12.16
N MET A 95 -7.48 -6.08 -12.06
CA MET A 95 -7.44 -5.12 -10.96
C MET A 95 -7.68 -5.74 -9.61
N LEU A 96 -8.59 -6.73 -9.52
CA LEU A 96 -8.88 -7.37 -8.24
C LEU A 96 -7.62 -7.94 -7.60
N ASN A 97 -6.88 -8.75 -8.35
CA ASN A 97 -5.68 -9.37 -7.81
C ASN A 97 -4.62 -8.34 -7.47
N ARG A 98 -4.48 -7.32 -8.30
CA ARG A 98 -3.49 -6.26 -8.02
C ARG A 98 -3.82 -5.49 -6.75
N VAL A 99 -5.08 -5.13 -6.57
CA VAL A 99 -5.49 -4.39 -5.38
C VAL A 99 -5.27 -5.23 -4.13
N VAL A 100 -5.69 -6.49 -4.16
CA VAL A 100 -5.54 -7.37 -3.01
C VAL A 100 -4.06 -7.57 -2.67
N GLN A 101 -3.22 -7.82 -3.66
CA GLN A 101 -1.79 -8.01 -3.42
C GLN A 101 -1.14 -6.76 -2.87
N PHE A 102 -1.52 -5.61 -3.40
CA PHE A 102 -0.93 -4.36 -2.94
C PHE A 102 -1.34 -4.06 -1.51
N LEU A 103 -2.62 -4.22 -1.20
CA LEU A 103 -3.10 -4.01 0.16
C LEU A 103 -2.45 -4.99 1.15
N ALA A 104 -2.32 -6.25 0.75
CA ALA A 104 -1.66 -7.23 1.60
C ALA A 104 -0.21 -6.85 1.88
N THR A 105 0.49 -6.34 0.87
CA THR A 105 1.86 -5.89 1.05
C THR A 105 1.94 -4.69 1.98
N LEU A 106 1.04 -3.72 1.80
CA LEU A 106 1.01 -2.54 2.65
C LEU A 106 0.71 -2.92 4.11
N GLU A 107 -0.21 -3.86 4.31
CA GLU A 107 -0.53 -4.31 5.66
C GLU A 107 0.65 -5.02 6.29
N ARG A 108 1.27 -5.93 5.54
CA ARG A 108 2.40 -6.69 6.05
C ARG A 108 3.59 -5.81 6.42
N THR A 109 3.80 -4.75 5.68
CA THR A 109 4.91 -3.83 5.94
C THR A 109 4.56 -2.74 6.94
N GLY A 110 3.32 -2.71 7.42
CA GLY A 110 2.94 -1.77 8.47
C GLY A 110 2.50 -0.39 7.99
N PHE A 111 2.28 -0.21 6.70
CA PHE A 111 1.83 1.08 6.20
C PHE A 111 0.33 1.30 6.40
N ILE A 112 -0.43 0.21 6.47
CA ILE A 112 -1.87 0.29 6.74
C ILE A 112 -2.24 -0.76 7.78
N ILE A 113 -3.34 -0.52 8.46
CA ILE A 113 -3.86 -1.46 9.45
C ILE A 113 -5.36 -1.61 9.24
N ARG A 114 -5.90 -2.69 9.74
CA ARG A 114 -7.35 -2.91 9.65
C ARG A 114 -8.07 -2.01 10.63
N ALA A 115 -9.13 -1.41 10.14
CA ALA A 115 -9.93 -0.54 10.99
C ALA A 115 -10.65 -1.30 12.09
#